data_2563db8e48c9981e1a43603fce0020a3
#
_entry.id   2563db8e48c9981e1a43603fce0020a3
#
_cell.length_a   1.000
_cell.length_b   1.000
_cell.length_c   1.000
_cell.angle_alpha   90.00
_cell.angle_beta   90.00
_cell.angle_gamma   90.00
#
_symmetry.space_group_name_H-M   'P 1'
#
loop_
_entity.id
_entity.type
_entity.pdbx_description
1 polymer ?
#
loop_
_entity_poly.entity_id
_entity_poly.type
_entity_poly.pdbx_seq_one_letter_code
_entity_poly.pdbx_strand_id
1 'polypeptide(L)'
;MLNAVLIGMEFHALLPASERPEHTEGYEGFYHLGKMEGSVDRAVLRYIIRDHDYDKFQARKEYMENAAEFINAKYKGSAGRDVIKITLKDQYYNMAIPLKDHMELITRAKDAMAKLGIEPIVLPIRGGTDGAKLTYMGIPCPNLCDGGYNFHGRFEYASVQEMEKSAELLILLAQP
;
A
#
# COMPACT_ATOMS: atom_id res chain seq x y z
N MET A 1 26.02 1.03 -27.23
CA MET A 1 26.00 1.53 -25.83
C MET A 1 24.61 1.31 -25.27
N LEU A 2 24.48 0.67 -24.12
CA LEU A 2 23.19 0.50 -23.43
C LEU A 2 22.93 1.72 -22.56
N ASN A 3 21.67 2.17 -22.52
CA ASN A 3 21.24 3.30 -21.70
C ASN A 3 20.33 2.79 -20.57
N ALA A 4 20.81 2.90 -19.34
CA ALA A 4 20.11 2.37 -18.16
C ALA A 4 18.73 3.02 -17.93
N VAL A 5 18.57 4.32 -18.24
CA VAL A 5 17.26 4.99 -18.12
C VAL A 5 16.26 4.41 -19.10
N LEU A 6 16.66 4.19 -20.37
CA LEU A 6 15.77 3.61 -21.39
C LEU A 6 15.39 2.16 -21.04
N ILE A 7 16.33 1.37 -20.50
CA ILE A 7 16.05 0.00 -20.03
C ILE A 7 15.06 0.05 -18.84
N GLY A 8 15.23 0.99 -17.92
CA GLY A 8 14.29 1.19 -16.82
C GLY A 8 12.88 1.60 -17.29
N MET A 9 12.79 2.45 -18.31
CA MET A 9 11.50 2.81 -18.93
C MET A 9 10.85 1.61 -19.65
N GLU A 10 11.64 0.80 -20.32
CA GLU A 10 11.17 -0.43 -20.96
C GLU A 10 10.62 -1.42 -19.92
N PHE A 11 11.35 -1.62 -18.81
CA PHE A 11 10.86 -2.43 -17.69
C PHE A 11 9.54 -1.88 -17.14
N HIS A 12 9.44 -0.57 -16.93
CA HIS A 12 8.21 0.07 -16.45
C HIS A 12 7.03 -0.16 -17.41
N ALA A 13 7.29 -0.16 -18.71
CA ALA A 13 6.26 -0.38 -19.72
C ALA A 13 5.72 -1.82 -19.77
N LEU A 14 6.43 -2.80 -19.19
CA LEU A 14 5.94 -4.17 -19.06
C LEU A 14 4.93 -4.31 -17.92
N LEU A 15 4.93 -3.40 -16.93
CA LEU A 15 3.96 -3.46 -15.84
C LEU A 15 2.59 -2.97 -16.34
N PRO A 16 1.48 -3.63 -15.93
CA PRO A 16 0.14 -3.28 -16.39
C PRO A 16 -0.22 -1.82 -16.06
N ALA A 17 -0.45 -1.00 -17.10
CA ALA A 17 -0.81 0.40 -16.91
C ALA A 17 -2.16 0.58 -16.19
N SER A 18 -3.08 -0.36 -16.36
CA SER A 18 -4.37 -0.41 -15.66
C SER A 18 -4.26 -0.68 -14.15
N GLU A 19 -3.11 -1.19 -13.70
CA GLU A 19 -2.86 -1.54 -12.30
C GLU A 19 -1.99 -0.49 -11.59
N ARG A 20 -2.18 0.78 -11.93
CA ARG A 20 -1.59 1.92 -11.24
C ARG A 20 -2.58 2.51 -10.24
N PRO A 21 -2.14 3.23 -9.20
CA PRO A 21 -3.04 3.83 -8.21
C PRO A 21 -4.16 4.69 -8.80
N GLU A 22 -3.87 5.41 -9.90
CA GLU A 22 -4.81 6.28 -10.59
C GLU A 22 -5.90 5.53 -11.38
N HIS A 23 -5.75 4.22 -11.59
CA HIS A 23 -6.67 3.37 -12.35
C HIS A 23 -7.27 2.24 -11.53
N THR A 24 -7.02 2.21 -10.23
CA THR A 24 -7.48 1.17 -9.31
C THR A 24 -8.17 1.79 -8.11
N GLU A 25 -9.16 1.07 -7.54
CA GLU A 25 -9.94 1.53 -6.40
C GLU A 25 -10.23 0.41 -5.38
N GLY A 26 -10.77 0.78 -4.24
CA GLY A 26 -11.25 -0.17 -3.22
C GLY A 26 -10.17 -1.16 -2.80
N TYR A 27 -10.42 -2.45 -3.03
CA TYR A 27 -9.54 -3.56 -2.67
C TYR A 27 -8.57 -3.98 -3.78
N GLU A 28 -8.56 -3.28 -4.90
CA GLU A 28 -7.65 -3.59 -6.01
C GLU A 28 -6.20 -3.27 -5.65
N GLY A 29 -5.32 -4.18 -6.03
CA GLY A 29 -3.88 -3.99 -5.86
C GLY A 29 -3.28 -3.16 -6.98
N PHE A 30 -2.05 -2.65 -6.76
CA PHE A 30 -1.39 -1.77 -7.72
C PHE A 30 0.14 -1.83 -7.64
N TYR A 31 0.77 -1.34 -8.72
CA TYR A 31 2.18 -0.98 -8.79
C TYR A 31 2.31 0.54 -8.84
N HIS A 32 2.97 1.13 -7.86
CA HIS A 32 3.21 2.57 -7.82
C HIS A 32 4.70 2.87 -7.98
N LEU A 33 5.08 3.51 -9.10
CA LEU A 33 6.42 4.05 -9.28
C LEU A 33 6.52 5.38 -8.51
N GLY A 34 7.08 5.34 -7.32
CA GLY A 34 7.23 6.54 -6.47
C GLY A 34 8.45 7.39 -6.83
N LYS A 35 9.50 6.79 -7.42
CA LYS A 35 10.73 7.52 -7.76
C LYS A 35 11.49 6.83 -8.89
N MET A 36 11.99 7.63 -9.83
CA MET A 36 12.96 7.21 -10.84
C MET A 36 14.11 8.20 -10.87
N GLU A 37 15.32 7.69 -10.75
CA GLU A 37 16.57 8.47 -10.82
C GLU A 37 17.54 7.72 -11.73
N GLY A 38 18.28 8.44 -12.56
CA GLY A 38 19.27 7.76 -13.38
C GLY A 38 20.00 8.61 -14.38
N SER A 39 21.02 8.00 -14.94
CA SER A 39 21.86 8.46 -16.04
C SER A 39 22.02 7.32 -17.06
N VAL A 40 22.88 7.51 -18.05
CA VAL A 40 23.11 6.52 -19.11
C VAL A 40 23.65 5.19 -18.57
N ASP A 41 24.45 5.22 -17.51
CA ASP A 41 25.15 4.08 -16.94
C ASP A 41 24.41 3.41 -15.78
N ARG A 42 23.52 4.13 -15.11
CA ARG A 42 22.76 3.61 -13.96
C ARG A 42 21.40 4.27 -13.83
N ALA A 43 20.38 3.45 -13.56
CA ALA A 43 19.04 3.93 -13.17
C ALA A 43 18.53 3.16 -11.93
N VAL A 44 17.74 3.84 -11.10
CA VAL A 44 17.07 3.26 -9.93
C VAL A 44 15.59 3.63 -9.99
N LEU A 45 14.74 2.62 -10.01
CA LEU A 45 13.29 2.76 -9.95
C LEU A 45 12.82 2.23 -8.60
N ARG A 46 12.06 3.02 -7.86
CA ARG A 46 11.50 2.65 -6.56
C ARG A 46 10.00 2.47 -6.68
N TYR A 47 9.57 1.24 -6.46
CA TYR A 47 8.15 0.88 -6.50
C TYR A 47 7.61 0.59 -5.12
N ILE A 48 6.30 0.82 -4.98
CA ILE A 48 5.48 0.26 -3.92
C ILE A 48 4.50 -0.68 -4.60
N ILE A 49 4.39 -1.92 -4.09
CA ILE A 49 3.37 -2.88 -4.49
C ILE A 49 2.37 -2.98 -3.34
N ARG A 50 1.10 -2.96 -3.65
CA ARG A 50 0.01 -3.15 -2.69
C ARG A 50 -1.02 -4.12 -3.25
N ASP A 51 -1.54 -4.95 -2.40
CA ASP A 51 -2.75 -5.74 -2.62
C ASP A 51 -3.35 -6.12 -1.27
N HIS A 52 -4.68 -6.17 -1.18
CA HIS A 52 -5.36 -6.63 0.02
C HIS A 52 -5.39 -8.16 0.12
N ASP A 53 -5.33 -8.85 -1.03
CA ASP A 53 -5.25 -10.30 -1.13
C ASP A 53 -3.78 -10.74 -1.12
N TYR A 54 -3.46 -11.71 -0.25
CA TYR A 54 -2.08 -12.18 -0.08
C TYR A 54 -1.54 -12.87 -1.34
N ASP A 55 -2.35 -13.73 -1.98
CA ASP A 55 -1.90 -14.50 -3.13
C ASP A 55 -1.70 -13.59 -4.35
N LYS A 56 -2.60 -12.62 -4.56
CA LYS A 56 -2.43 -11.58 -5.57
C LYS A 56 -1.22 -10.71 -5.31
N PHE A 57 -0.94 -10.39 -4.04
CA PHE A 57 0.26 -9.64 -3.66
C PHE A 57 1.54 -10.41 -4.03
N GLN A 58 1.60 -11.73 -3.78
CA GLN A 58 2.73 -12.57 -4.18
C GLN A 58 2.84 -12.65 -5.71
N ALA A 59 1.73 -12.86 -6.41
CA ALA A 59 1.70 -12.89 -7.89
C ALA A 59 2.21 -11.57 -8.50
N ARG A 60 1.93 -10.42 -7.89
CA ARG A 60 2.47 -9.13 -8.33
C ARG A 60 3.98 -9.03 -8.19
N LYS A 61 4.55 -9.58 -7.12
CA LYS A 61 6.01 -9.61 -6.95
C LYS A 61 6.66 -10.52 -7.99
N GLU A 62 6.11 -11.70 -8.18
CA GLU A 62 6.57 -12.66 -9.20
C GLU A 62 6.49 -12.06 -10.61
N TYR A 63 5.41 -11.33 -10.92
CA TYR A 63 5.29 -10.64 -12.20
C TYR A 63 6.41 -9.64 -12.44
N MET A 64 6.80 -8.86 -11.44
CA MET A 64 7.93 -7.92 -11.56
C MET A 64 9.27 -8.67 -11.76
N GLU A 65 9.48 -9.78 -11.07
CA GLU A 65 10.69 -10.60 -11.24
C GLU A 65 10.73 -11.18 -12.65
N ASN A 66 9.65 -11.75 -13.16
CA ASN A 66 9.54 -12.27 -14.51
C ASN A 66 9.76 -11.19 -15.59
N ALA A 67 9.24 -9.97 -15.35
CA ALA A 67 9.50 -8.83 -16.24
C ALA A 67 11.00 -8.46 -16.28
N ALA A 68 11.68 -8.50 -15.14
CA ALA A 68 13.12 -8.24 -15.09
C ALA A 68 13.93 -9.35 -15.78
N GLU A 69 13.55 -10.60 -15.59
CA GLU A 69 14.17 -11.74 -16.29
C GLU A 69 14.00 -11.62 -17.80
N PHE A 70 12.82 -11.23 -18.26
CA PHE A 70 12.57 -10.98 -19.69
C PHE A 70 13.52 -9.92 -20.25
N ILE A 71 13.68 -8.77 -19.57
CA ILE A 71 14.60 -7.71 -19.98
C ILE A 71 16.05 -8.20 -19.94
N ASN A 72 16.44 -8.93 -18.90
CA ASN A 72 17.79 -9.50 -18.79
C ASN A 72 18.09 -10.47 -19.95
N ALA A 73 17.15 -11.35 -20.29
CA ALA A 73 17.29 -12.26 -21.43
C ALA A 73 17.43 -11.50 -22.75
N LYS A 74 16.62 -10.44 -22.97
CA LYS A 74 16.68 -9.60 -24.16
C LYS A 74 18.06 -8.95 -24.35
N TYR A 75 18.66 -8.45 -23.27
CA TYR A 75 19.93 -7.71 -23.34
C TYR A 75 21.17 -8.55 -23.09
N LYS A 76 21.03 -9.83 -22.76
CA LYS A 76 22.15 -10.72 -22.41
C LYS A 76 23.28 -10.75 -23.44
N GLY A 77 22.94 -10.86 -24.72
CA GLY A 77 23.92 -10.91 -25.80
C GLY A 77 24.73 -9.63 -25.97
N SER A 78 24.15 -8.47 -25.71
CA SER A 78 24.80 -7.16 -25.88
C SER A 78 25.46 -6.64 -24.59
N ALA A 79 25.01 -7.09 -23.42
CA ALA A 79 25.51 -6.66 -22.13
C ALA A 79 26.55 -7.61 -21.53
N GLY A 80 26.49 -8.90 -21.87
CA GLY A 80 27.33 -9.96 -21.25
C GLY A 80 27.01 -10.23 -19.77
N ARG A 81 25.97 -9.58 -19.24
CA ARG A 81 25.53 -9.68 -17.84
C ARG A 81 24.08 -9.26 -17.71
N ASP A 82 23.47 -9.50 -16.57
CA ASP A 82 22.15 -8.95 -16.25
C ASP A 82 22.21 -7.42 -16.17
N VAL A 83 21.20 -6.78 -16.76
CA VAL A 83 21.07 -5.32 -16.84
C VAL A 83 20.07 -4.78 -15.81
N ILE A 84 19.20 -5.64 -15.26
CA ILE A 84 18.26 -5.30 -14.18
C ILE A 84 18.50 -6.23 -13.00
N LYS A 85 18.49 -5.63 -11.81
CA LYS A 85 18.43 -6.35 -10.54
C LYS A 85 17.25 -5.85 -9.74
N ILE A 86 16.36 -6.75 -9.34
CA ILE A 86 15.25 -6.46 -8.41
C ILE A 86 15.70 -6.76 -6.98
N THR A 87 15.24 -5.93 -6.05
CA THR A 87 15.33 -6.18 -4.61
C THR A 87 13.95 -5.98 -4.03
N LEU A 88 13.34 -7.06 -3.58
CA LEU A 88 12.04 -7.04 -2.89
C LEU A 88 12.27 -6.95 -1.38
N LYS A 89 11.44 -6.12 -0.71
CA LYS A 89 11.44 -6.00 0.74
C LYS A 89 9.99 -5.85 1.21
N ASP A 90 9.49 -6.86 1.91
CA ASP A 90 8.19 -6.79 2.54
C ASP A 90 8.24 -5.85 3.75
N GLN A 91 7.26 -4.98 3.86
CA GLN A 91 7.14 -4.02 4.97
C GLN A 91 6.11 -4.50 5.99
N TYR A 92 4.95 -4.93 5.53
CA TYR A 92 3.82 -5.47 6.29
C TYR A 92 2.82 -6.09 5.32
N TYR A 93 1.92 -6.91 5.85
CA TYR A 93 0.81 -7.48 5.11
C TYR A 93 -0.52 -6.85 5.53
N ASN A 94 -1.64 -7.27 4.93
CA ASN A 94 -2.97 -6.82 5.31
C ASN A 94 -3.26 -7.20 6.77
N MET A 95 -3.55 -6.21 7.62
CA MET A 95 -3.87 -6.44 9.03
C MET A 95 -5.15 -7.24 9.25
N ALA A 96 -6.04 -7.35 8.26
CA ALA A 96 -7.24 -8.17 8.35
C ALA A 96 -6.92 -9.66 8.62
N ILE A 97 -5.72 -10.13 8.22
CA ILE A 97 -5.29 -11.51 8.46
C ILE A 97 -5.21 -11.82 9.98
N PRO A 98 -4.39 -11.12 10.78
CA PRO A 98 -4.35 -11.34 12.22
C PRO A 98 -5.57 -10.78 12.95
N LEU A 99 -6.25 -9.74 12.44
CA LEU A 99 -7.43 -9.16 13.12
C LEU A 99 -8.67 -10.05 13.07
N LYS A 100 -8.73 -11.07 12.19
CA LYS A 100 -9.88 -12.01 12.13
C LYS A 100 -10.16 -12.68 13.47
N ASP A 101 -9.13 -12.89 14.30
CA ASP A 101 -9.24 -13.51 15.61
C ASP A 101 -9.53 -12.47 16.73
N HIS A 102 -9.71 -11.19 16.35
CA HIS A 102 -9.93 -10.05 17.25
C HIS A 102 -11.08 -9.15 16.77
N MET A 103 -12.12 -9.77 16.18
CA MET A 103 -13.27 -9.03 15.63
C MET A 103 -14.11 -8.32 16.68
N GLU A 104 -13.97 -8.68 17.98
CA GLU A 104 -14.57 -7.98 19.10
C GLU A 104 -14.16 -6.50 19.15
N LEU A 105 -12.93 -6.16 18.73
CA LEU A 105 -12.45 -4.77 18.68
C LEU A 105 -13.23 -3.96 17.64
N ILE A 106 -13.50 -4.56 16.49
CA ILE A 106 -14.29 -3.93 15.42
C ILE A 106 -15.74 -3.74 15.85
N THR A 107 -16.32 -4.78 16.48
CA THR A 107 -17.69 -4.73 17.00
C THR A 107 -17.82 -3.65 18.08
N ARG A 108 -16.90 -3.60 19.04
CA ARG A 108 -16.86 -2.59 20.09
C ARG A 108 -16.77 -1.16 19.53
N ALA A 109 -15.95 -0.96 18.48
CA ALA A 109 -15.84 0.34 17.80
C ALA A 109 -17.15 0.74 17.12
N LYS A 110 -17.80 -0.19 16.41
CA LYS A 110 -19.11 0.04 15.78
C LYS A 110 -20.20 0.37 16.80
N ASP A 111 -20.26 -0.36 17.91
CA ASP A 111 -21.23 -0.13 18.98
C ASP A 111 -21.01 1.24 19.65
N ALA A 112 -19.76 1.65 19.83
CA ALA A 112 -19.44 2.97 20.36
C ALA A 112 -19.82 4.09 19.37
N MET A 113 -19.60 3.91 18.09
CA MET A 113 -20.06 4.83 17.04
C MET A 113 -21.58 4.96 17.03
N ALA A 114 -22.31 3.85 17.11
CA ALA A 114 -23.77 3.85 17.15
C ALA A 114 -24.31 4.65 18.36
N LYS A 115 -23.68 4.54 19.54
CA LYS A 115 -24.05 5.33 20.74
C LYS A 115 -23.88 6.83 20.53
N LEU A 116 -22.94 7.24 19.66
CA LEU A 116 -22.71 8.65 19.29
C LEU A 116 -23.54 9.10 18.08
N GLY A 117 -24.42 8.25 17.57
CA GLY A 117 -25.22 8.54 16.37
C GLY A 117 -24.39 8.57 15.09
N ILE A 118 -23.22 7.91 15.08
CA ILE A 118 -22.32 7.79 13.93
C ILE A 118 -22.62 6.47 13.23
N GLU A 119 -22.93 6.52 11.96
CA GLU A 119 -23.05 5.31 11.12
C GLU A 119 -21.65 4.80 10.75
N PRO A 120 -21.27 3.58 11.17
CA PRO A 120 -19.94 3.06 10.89
C PRO A 120 -19.79 2.63 9.42
N ILE A 121 -18.88 3.26 8.71
CA ILE A 121 -18.50 2.89 7.35
C ILE A 121 -17.16 2.17 7.39
N VAL A 122 -17.10 0.96 6.83
CA VAL A 122 -15.86 0.17 6.75
C VAL A 122 -15.28 0.32 5.34
N LEU A 123 -14.13 0.94 5.26
CA LEU A 123 -13.44 1.20 3.99
C LEU A 123 -12.05 0.56 3.99
N PRO A 124 -11.58 0.07 2.83
CA PRO A 124 -10.21 -0.40 2.70
C PRO A 124 -9.24 0.79 2.72
N ILE A 125 -8.15 0.66 3.48
CA ILE A 125 -7.03 1.60 3.42
C ILE A 125 -6.01 1.05 2.42
N ARG A 126 -5.72 1.81 1.38
CA ARG A 126 -4.79 1.43 0.31
C ARG A 126 -3.33 1.76 0.63
N GLY A 127 -3.09 2.53 1.68
CA GLY A 127 -1.78 2.88 2.22
C GLY A 127 -1.36 2.00 3.40
N GLY A 128 -0.16 2.26 3.92
CA GLY A 128 0.31 1.69 5.17
C GLY A 128 -0.18 2.47 6.38
N THR A 129 -0.41 1.77 7.48
CA THR A 129 -0.78 2.38 8.77
C THR A 129 0.10 1.84 9.88
N ASP A 130 0.26 2.62 10.94
CA ASP A 130 0.96 2.15 12.14
C ASP A 130 0.17 1.03 12.83
N GLY A 131 -1.18 1.06 12.73
CA GLY A 131 -2.04 -0.01 13.21
C GLY A 131 -1.72 -1.36 12.56
N ALA A 132 -1.40 -1.40 11.26
CA ALA A 132 -0.96 -2.62 10.60
C ALA A 132 0.34 -3.14 11.19
N LYS A 133 1.33 -2.28 11.44
CA LYS A 133 2.60 -2.69 12.06
C LYS A 133 2.40 -3.19 13.49
N LEU A 134 1.64 -2.46 14.31
CA LEU A 134 1.35 -2.84 15.69
C LEU A 134 0.63 -4.19 15.76
N THR A 135 -0.32 -4.42 14.85
CA THR A 135 -1.03 -5.69 14.78
C THR A 135 -0.10 -6.87 14.51
N TYR A 136 0.87 -6.72 13.58
CA TYR A 136 1.89 -7.74 13.34
C TYR A 136 2.96 -7.85 14.43
N MET A 137 3.05 -6.88 15.32
CA MET A 137 3.87 -6.95 16.56
C MET A 137 3.14 -7.60 17.74
N GLY A 138 1.89 -8.07 17.53
CA GLY A 138 1.10 -8.73 18.55
C GLY A 138 0.15 -7.80 19.32
N ILE A 139 -0.05 -6.57 18.85
CA ILE A 139 -1.01 -5.61 19.41
C ILE A 139 -2.12 -5.40 18.38
N PRO A 140 -3.26 -6.12 18.47
CA PRO A 140 -4.37 -5.94 17.55
C PRO A 140 -4.85 -4.48 17.55
N CYS A 141 -4.67 -3.79 16.42
CA CYS A 141 -4.87 -2.34 16.34
C CYS A 141 -5.61 -1.96 15.04
N PRO A 142 -6.95 -2.09 15.01
CA PRO A 142 -7.75 -1.61 13.90
C PRO A 142 -7.69 -0.07 13.81
N ASN A 143 -7.79 0.46 12.58
CA ASN A 143 -7.82 1.91 12.38
C ASN A 143 -9.21 2.48 12.64
N LEU A 144 -9.26 3.68 13.20
CA LEU A 144 -10.47 4.49 13.37
C LEU A 144 -10.37 5.75 12.50
N CYS A 145 -11.52 6.42 12.30
CA CYS A 145 -11.57 7.74 11.68
C CYS A 145 -10.97 8.81 12.59
N ASP A 146 -10.45 9.88 11.99
CA ASP A 146 -9.84 11.02 12.67
C ASP A 146 -10.41 12.38 12.24
N GLY A 147 -11.36 12.38 11.30
CA GLY A 147 -11.96 13.60 10.71
C GLY A 147 -11.09 14.25 9.63
N GLY A 148 -10.08 13.54 9.12
CA GLY A 148 -9.20 14.02 8.06
C GLY A 148 -9.72 13.71 6.66
N TYR A 149 -9.36 14.57 5.71
CA TYR A 149 -9.72 14.47 4.29
C TYR A 149 -8.56 14.86 3.38
N ASN A 150 -8.57 14.34 2.16
CA ASN A 150 -7.56 14.63 1.12
C ASN A 150 -6.14 14.31 1.56
N PHE A 151 -5.95 13.23 2.31
CA PHE A 151 -4.67 12.81 2.86
C PHE A 151 -3.54 12.83 1.83
N HIS A 152 -2.38 13.35 2.23
CA HIS A 152 -1.20 13.55 1.39
C HIS A 152 -1.41 14.54 0.23
N GLY A 153 -2.56 15.18 0.15
CA GLY A 153 -2.88 16.16 -0.88
C GLY A 153 -2.49 17.59 -0.49
N ARG A 154 -2.42 18.48 -1.48
CA ARG A 154 -2.16 19.91 -1.24
C ARG A 154 -3.31 20.63 -0.51
N PHE A 155 -4.48 20.01 -0.50
CA PHE A 155 -5.70 20.50 0.13
C PHE A 155 -6.14 19.56 1.27
N GLU A 156 -5.18 18.95 1.94
CA GLU A 156 -5.44 18.14 3.13
C GLU A 156 -6.00 19.03 4.24
N TYR A 157 -7.06 18.57 4.88
CA TYR A 157 -7.69 19.28 6.00
C TYR A 157 -8.33 18.31 6.98
N ALA A 158 -8.63 18.78 8.19
CA ALA A 158 -9.42 18.06 9.18
C ALA A 158 -10.61 18.91 9.60
N SER A 159 -11.77 18.27 9.80
CA SER A 159 -12.97 18.90 10.33
C SER A 159 -12.89 18.92 11.86
N VAL A 160 -13.00 20.11 12.48
CA VAL A 160 -12.99 20.24 13.94
C VAL A 160 -14.11 19.43 14.59
N GLN A 161 -15.32 19.48 14.01
CA GLN A 161 -16.49 18.78 14.52
C GLN A 161 -16.29 17.23 14.48
N GLU A 162 -15.65 16.72 13.44
CA GLU A 162 -15.37 15.29 13.32
C GLU A 162 -14.21 14.86 14.22
N MET A 163 -13.22 15.72 14.41
CA MET A 163 -12.15 15.51 15.42
C MET A 163 -12.72 15.43 16.84
N GLU A 164 -13.68 16.30 17.19
CA GLU A 164 -14.41 16.25 18.48
C GLU A 164 -15.17 14.92 18.61
N LYS A 165 -15.87 14.47 17.57
CA LYS A 165 -16.55 13.19 17.56
C LYS A 165 -15.59 11.99 17.66
N SER A 166 -14.43 12.08 17.03
CA SER A 166 -13.39 11.06 17.16
C SER A 166 -12.84 11.00 18.61
N ALA A 167 -12.68 12.16 19.28
CA ALA A 167 -12.28 12.21 20.67
C ALA A 167 -13.36 11.61 21.61
N GLU A 168 -14.65 11.93 21.40
CA GLU A 168 -15.76 11.31 22.12
C GLU A 168 -15.77 9.78 21.96
N LEU A 169 -15.53 9.28 20.73
CA LEU A 169 -15.42 7.85 20.43
C LEU A 169 -14.29 7.20 21.22
N LEU A 170 -13.10 7.80 21.24
CA LEU A 170 -11.95 7.29 21.99
C LEU A 170 -12.22 7.24 23.49
N ILE A 171 -12.90 8.24 24.05
CA ILE A 171 -13.30 8.27 25.47
C ILE A 171 -14.25 7.09 25.78
N LEU A 172 -15.23 6.80 24.90
CA LEU A 172 -16.12 5.66 25.07
C LEU A 172 -15.37 4.32 25.00
N LEU A 173 -14.43 4.19 24.07
CA LEU A 173 -13.64 2.98 23.89
C LEU A 173 -12.66 2.74 25.06
N ALA A 174 -12.23 3.79 25.74
CA ALA A 174 -11.34 3.68 26.90
C ALA A 174 -12.09 3.28 28.21
N GLN A 175 -13.41 3.32 28.20
CA GLN A 175 -14.20 2.87 29.37
C GLN A 175 -14.21 1.34 29.45
N PRO A 176 -14.17 0.77 30.66
CA PRO A 176 -14.22 -0.67 30.87
C PRO A 176 -15.55 -1.30 30.46
#